data_151cc5ecf894fd8a1ef24727bea579b3
#
_entry.id   151cc5ecf894fd8a1ef24727bea579b3
#
_cell.length_a   1.000
_cell.length_b   1.000
_cell.length_c   1.000
_cell.angle_alpha   90.00
_cell.angle_beta   90.00
_cell.angle_gamma   90.00
#
_symmetry.space_group_name_H-M   'P 1'
#
loop_
_entity.id
_entity.type
_entity.pdbx_description
1 polymer ?
#
loop_
_entity_poly.entity_id
_entity_poly.type
_entity_poly.pdbx_seq_one_letter_code
_entity_poly.pdbx_strand_id
1 'polypeptide(L)'
;MLVKTFGSALTGIDATTICVEVNISVGINFFLVGLPDNAVKESLHRISAAFETNGFKMPGRKITVNLSPADLRKEGSAYDLPIALGILGASEQISAELLDKFVIMGELSLDGTVRPIKGALPIAIQARKEGFRGLILPAENAREAAVVDTLEVYGVNTLAEVIDFLNGEKNLSRTEVDTRQDFFDKSTRFDIDFNEVKGQSHVKRALEIAAAGGHNVMALRFLFTGSILIPLLHYS
;
A
#
# COMPACT_ATOMS: atom_id res chain seq x y z
N MET A 1 25.52 -7.00 -9.83
CA MET A 1 24.32 -7.35 -10.60
C MET A 1 23.32 -6.22 -10.50
N LEU A 2 22.50 -5.95 -11.53
CA LEU A 2 21.40 -4.99 -11.49
C LEU A 2 20.08 -5.76 -11.41
N VAL A 3 19.25 -5.43 -10.43
CA VAL A 3 17.92 -6.00 -10.24
C VAL A 3 16.90 -4.86 -10.21
N LYS A 4 15.71 -5.10 -10.72
CA LYS A 4 14.57 -4.18 -10.70
C LYS A 4 13.45 -4.78 -9.88
N THR A 5 12.89 -3.98 -8.99
CA THR A 5 11.62 -4.21 -8.32
C THR A 5 10.71 -3.02 -8.56
N PHE A 6 9.43 -3.14 -8.30
CA PHE A 6 8.48 -2.08 -8.54
C PHE A 6 7.69 -1.78 -7.27
N GLY A 7 7.62 -0.50 -6.95
CA GLY A 7 6.76 0.06 -5.91
C GLY A 7 5.78 1.06 -6.51
N SER A 8 5.15 1.86 -5.67
CA SER A 8 4.23 2.90 -6.12
C SER A 8 4.32 4.14 -5.23
N ALA A 9 4.16 5.31 -5.82
CA ALA A 9 3.97 6.58 -5.12
C ALA A 9 2.53 7.05 -5.27
N LEU A 10 1.98 7.67 -4.24
CA LEU A 10 0.64 8.23 -4.25
C LEU A 10 0.68 9.77 -4.38
N THR A 11 -0.17 10.30 -5.24
CA THR A 11 -0.39 11.74 -5.36
C THR A 11 -1.90 11.98 -5.33
N GLY A 12 -2.42 12.37 -4.16
CA GLY A 12 -3.86 12.41 -3.94
C GLY A 12 -4.48 11.01 -4.02
N ILE A 13 -5.35 10.80 -4.99
CA ILE A 13 -6.02 9.51 -5.24
C ILE A 13 -5.34 8.69 -6.36
N ASP A 14 -4.35 9.25 -7.03
CA ASP A 14 -3.66 8.60 -8.13
C ASP A 14 -2.38 7.90 -7.63
N ALA A 15 -2.08 6.76 -8.25
CA ALA A 15 -0.85 6.02 -8.03
C ALA A 15 0.05 6.08 -9.26
N THR A 16 1.35 6.21 -9.03
CA THR A 16 2.38 6.18 -10.08
C THR A 16 3.39 5.10 -9.74
N THR A 17 3.67 4.22 -10.67
CA THR A 17 4.63 3.13 -10.49
C THR A 17 6.05 3.67 -10.38
N ILE A 18 6.77 3.21 -9.37
CA ILE A 18 8.16 3.54 -9.10
C ILE A 18 9.02 2.31 -9.38
N CYS A 19 9.94 2.45 -10.33
CA CYS A 19 10.97 1.44 -10.54
C CYS A 19 12.09 1.62 -9.50
N VAL A 20 12.34 0.57 -8.74
CA VAL A 20 13.42 0.49 -7.75
C VAL A 20 14.54 -0.33 -8.35
N GLU A 21 15.59 0.34 -8.81
CA GLU A 21 16.77 -0.30 -9.42
C GLU A 21 17.86 -0.46 -8.37
N VAL A 22 18.26 -1.68 -8.11
CA VAL A 22 19.32 -1.99 -7.15
C VAL A 22 20.53 -2.55 -7.87
N ASN A 23 21.66 -1.87 -7.75
CA ASN A 23 22.93 -2.30 -8.31
C ASN A 23 23.98 -2.51 -7.23
N ILE A 24 24.62 -3.68 -7.25
CA ILE A 24 25.73 -4.03 -6.36
C ILE A 24 27.02 -4.07 -7.15
N SER A 25 28.01 -3.30 -6.69
CA SER A 25 29.33 -3.11 -7.34
C SER A 25 30.47 -3.13 -6.33
N VAL A 26 31.69 -2.95 -6.82
CA VAL A 26 32.88 -2.87 -5.97
C VAL A 26 32.88 -1.58 -5.13
N GLY A 27 33.14 -1.70 -3.82
CA GLY A 27 33.11 -0.61 -2.84
C GLY A 27 32.33 -0.98 -1.60
N ILE A 28 32.15 -0.05 -0.65
CA ILE A 28 31.51 -0.28 0.66
C ILE A 28 30.40 0.73 0.97
N ASN A 29 30.05 1.63 0.03
CA ASN A 29 29.10 2.71 0.27
C ASN A 29 27.67 2.33 -0.13
N PHE A 30 26.68 2.91 0.57
CA PHE A 30 25.29 2.86 0.18
C PHE A 30 24.84 4.22 -0.38
N PHE A 31 24.22 4.20 -1.54
CA PHE A 31 23.63 5.37 -2.18
C PHE A 31 22.17 5.13 -2.49
N LEU A 32 21.33 6.10 -2.13
CA LEU A 32 19.92 6.13 -2.43
C LEU A 32 19.61 7.43 -3.18
N VAL A 33 19.14 7.32 -4.42
CA VAL A 33 18.87 8.44 -5.33
C VAL A 33 17.43 8.38 -5.87
N GLY A 34 16.92 9.47 -6.43
CA GLY A 34 15.56 9.56 -6.98
C GLY A 34 14.57 10.28 -6.06
N LEU A 35 15.00 11.37 -5.38
CA LEU A 35 14.20 12.20 -4.47
C LEU A 35 13.54 11.44 -3.31
N PRO A 36 14.29 10.61 -2.55
CA PRO A 36 13.76 9.98 -1.35
C PRO A 36 13.57 11.02 -0.23
N ASP A 37 12.49 10.91 0.54
CA ASP A 37 12.32 11.64 1.78
C ASP A 37 13.19 11.04 2.92
N ASN A 38 13.08 11.58 4.14
CA ASN A 38 13.85 11.09 5.27
C ASN A 38 13.45 9.67 5.67
N ALA A 39 12.15 9.32 5.60
CA ALA A 39 11.67 7.99 5.96
C ALA A 39 12.22 6.92 5.01
N VAL A 40 12.29 7.22 3.70
CA VAL A 40 12.93 6.33 2.71
C VAL A 40 14.45 6.25 2.94
N LYS A 41 15.11 7.34 3.35
CA LYS A 41 16.57 7.31 3.67
C LYS A 41 16.90 6.45 4.89
N GLU A 42 15.97 6.39 5.86
CA GLU A 42 16.09 5.56 7.06
C GLU A 42 15.83 4.07 6.79
N SER A 43 15.28 3.70 5.62
CA SER A 43 14.97 2.32 5.24
C SER A 43 16.15 1.38 5.41
N LEU A 44 17.39 1.87 5.15
CA LEU A 44 18.59 1.05 5.28
C LEU A 44 18.77 0.46 6.69
N HIS A 45 18.45 1.23 7.72
CA HIS A 45 18.56 0.77 9.11
C HIS A 45 17.53 -0.33 9.41
N ARG A 46 16.29 -0.14 8.96
CA ARG A 46 15.22 -1.14 9.14
C ARG A 46 15.51 -2.41 8.35
N ILE A 47 15.92 -2.27 7.09
CA ILE A 47 16.29 -3.39 6.22
C ILE A 47 17.46 -4.18 6.79
N SER A 48 18.51 -3.49 7.26
CA SER A 48 19.70 -4.16 7.84
C SER A 48 19.34 -4.99 9.07
N ALA A 49 18.51 -4.45 9.97
CA ALA A 49 18.05 -5.17 11.16
C ALA A 49 17.13 -6.35 10.79
N ALA A 50 16.21 -6.15 9.84
CA ALA A 50 15.32 -7.21 9.36
C ALA A 50 16.11 -8.34 8.71
N PHE A 51 17.18 -8.05 7.95
CA PHE A 51 18.06 -9.08 7.37
C PHE A 51 18.74 -9.89 8.46
N GLU A 52 19.37 -9.23 9.43
CA GLU A 52 20.07 -9.89 10.52
C GLU A 52 19.15 -10.84 11.30
N THR A 53 17.93 -10.37 11.62
CA THR A 53 16.93 -11.16 12.35
C THR A 53 16.45 -12.38 11.57
N ASN A 54 16.36 -12.27 10.24
CA ASN A 54 15.88 -13.36 9.37
C ASN A 54 17.01 -14.19 8.73
N GLY A 55 18.27 -14.05 9.18
CA GLY A 55 19.39 -14.86 8.73
C GLY A 55 19.99 -14.46 7.39
N PHE A 56 19.60 -13.30 6.83
CA PHE A 56 20.18 -12.71 5.63
C PHE A 56 21.32 -11.77 5.98
N LYS A 57 22.16 -11.47 5.00
CA LYS A 57 23.30 -10.58 5.19
C LYS A 57 23.21 -9.33 4.32
N MET A 58 23.45 -8.18 4.92
CA MET A 58 23.70 -6.98 4.14
C MET A 58 25.01 -7.17 3.36
N PRO A 59 24.98 -6.99 2.02
CA PRO A 59 26.20 -7.15 1.21
C PRO A 59 27.29 -6.14 1.63
N GLY A 60 28.49 -6.62 1.93
CA GLY A 60 29.66 -5.79 2.22
C GLY A 60 30.24 -5.15 0.96
N ARG A 61 29.41 -4.66 0.06
CA ARG A 61 29.74 -4.06 -1.23
C ARG A 61 29.04 -2.71 -1.40
N LYS A 62 29.43 -1.96 -2.42
CA LYS A 62 28.74 -0.73 -2.80
C LYS A 62 27.34 -1.07 -3.33
N ILE A 63 26.32 -0.54 -2.67
CA ILE A 63 24.91 -0.68 -3.06
C ILE A 63 24.44 0.69 -3.56
N THR A 64 23.89 0.73 -4.75
CA THR A 64 23.21 1.91 -5.29
C THR A 64 21.77 1.57 -5.57
N VAL A 65 20.86 2.28 -4.91
CA VAL A 65 19.39 2.18 -5.12
C VAL A 65 18.93 3.43 -5.83
N ASN A 66 18.31 3.28 -6.99
CA ASN A 66 17.70 4.36 -7.73
C ASN A 66 16.17 4.19 -7.77
N LEU A 67 15.44 5.23 -7.37
CA LEU A 67 13.98 5.29 -7.37
C LEU A 67 13.51 6.16 -8.54
N SER A 68 13.12 5.53 -9.64
CA SER A 68 12.71 6.20 -10.88
C SER A 68 11.18 6.27 -11.01
N PRO A 69 10.60 7.37 -11.52
CA PRO A 69 11.25 8.57 -12.08
C PRO A 69 11.77 9.53 -10.99
N ALA A 70 12.80 10.31 -11.30
CA ALA A 70 13.50 11.17 -10.34
C ALA A 70 12.79 12.50 -10.06
N ASP A 71 11.79 12.88 -10.84
CA ASP A 71 10.99 14.11 -10.69
C ASP A 71 9.85 13.95 -9.68
N LEU A 72 9.49 12.72 -9.33
CA LEU A 72 8.48 12.41 -8.33
C LEU A 72 9.12 12.15 -6.97
N ARG A 73 8.65 12.84 -5.93
CA ARG A 73 9.10 12.62 -4.57
C ARG A 73 8.54 11.30 -4.00
N LYS A 74 9.40 10.49 -3.39
CA LYS A 74 9.04 9.24 -2.72
C LYS A 74 8.96 9.48 -1.24
N GLU A 75 7.78 9.27 -0.67
CA GLU A 75 7.49 9.55 0.74
C GLU A 75 7.07 8.28 1.48
N GLY A 76 7.50 8.22 2.75
CA GLY A 76 7.12 7.17 3.68
C GLY A 76 7.97 5.90 3.59
N SER A 77 7.69 4.98 4.51
CA SER A 77 8.45 3.74 4.73
C SER A 77 8.02 2.55 3.88
N ALA A 78 6.97 2.71 3.05
CA ALA A 78 6.41 1.62 2.25
C ALA A 78 7.36 1.04 1.18
N TYR A 79 8.49 1.69 0.93
CA TYR A 79 9.54 1.23 0.00
C TYR A 79 10.54 0.27 0.63
N ASP A 80 10.47 0.02 1.93
CA ASP A 80 11.41 -0.87 2.62
C ASP A 80 11.42 -2.26 1.99
N LEU A 81 10.25 -2.84 1.78
CA LEU A 81 10.12 -4.19 1.23
C LEU A 81 10.67 -4.32 -0.21
N PRO A 82 10.30 -3.48 -1.19
CA PRO A 82 10.86 -3.58 -2.54
C PRO A 82 12.37 -3.29 -2.57
N ILE A 83 12.89 -2.38 -1.73
CA ILE A 83 14.33 -2.12 -1.63
C ILE A 83 15.05 -3.35 -1.03
N ALA A 84 14.51 -3.95 0.04
CA ALA A 84 15.07 -5.13 0.68
C ALA A 84 15.18 -6.30 -0.31
N LEU A 85 14.09 -6.61 -1.01
CA LEU A 85 14.06 -7.71 -2.00
C LEU A 85 14.98 -7.42 -3.18
N GLY A 86 15.08 -6.17 -3.61
CA GLY A 86 16.03 -5.74 -4.63
C GLY A 86 17.49 -5.95 -4.21
N ILE A 87 17.84 -5.68 -2.95
CA ILE A 87 19.19 -5.91 -2.39
C ILE A 87 19.47 -7.42 -2.31
N LEU A 88 18.53 -8.22 -1.80
CA LEU A 88 18.69 -9.67 -1.70
C LEU A 88 18.82 -10.32 -3.08
N GLY A 89 17.99 -9.92 -4.05
CA GLY A 89 18.09 -10.39 -5.43
C GLY A 89 19.40 -9.99 -6.10
N ALA A 90 19.85 -8.73 -5.93
CA ALA A 90 21.09 -8.23 -6.52
C ALA A 90 22.34 -8.86 -5.88
N SER A 91 22.24 -9.35 -4.64
CA SER A 91 23.29 -10.13 -3.95
C SER A 91 23.19 -11.65 -4.12
N GLU A 92 22.24 -12.11 -4.95
CA GLU A 92 22.03 -13.53 -5.24
C GLU A 92 21.66 -14.38 -4.02
N GLN A 93 21.07 -13.74 -2.98
CA GLN A 93 20.59 -14.45 -1.78
C GLN A 93 19.17 -15.01 -2.00
N ILE A 94 18.42 -14.48 -2.96
CA ILE A 94 17.09 -14.93 -3.36
C ILE A 94 16.96 -14.95 -4.88
N SER A 95 15.96 -15.67 -5.40
CA SER A 95 15.60 -15.62 -6.83
C SER A 95 15.06 -14.24 -7.21
N ALA A 96 15.57 -13.68 -8.30
CA ALA A 96 15.13 -12.40 -8.84
C ALA A 96 14.11 -12.52 -10.00
N GLU A 97 13.76 -13.75 -10.41
CA GLU A 97 12.97 -14.01 -11.64
C GLU A 97 11.56 -13.43 -11.61
N LEU A 98 10.95 -13.36 -10.41
CA LEU A 98 9.59 -12.88 -10.23
C LEU A 98 9.52 -11.42 -9.76
N LEU A 99 10.65 -10.80 -9.40
CA LEU A 99 10.65 -9.45 -8.81
C LEU A 99 10.11 -8.37 -9.74
N ASP A 100 10.27 -8.53 -11.04
CA ASP A 100 9.77 -7.58 -12.04
C ASP A 100 8.31 -7.83 -12.48
N LYS A 101 7.68 -8.88 -11.97
CA LYS A 101 6.29 -9.25 -12.31
C LYS A 101 5.26 -8.64 -11.37
N PHE A 102 5.70 -8.22 -10.19
CA PHE A 102 4.83 -7.73 -9.14
C PHE A 102 5.16 -6.30 -8.75
N VAL A 103 4.12 -5.52 -8.43
CA VAL A 103 4.30 -4.32 -7.63
C VAL A 103 4.36 -4.75 -6.16
N ILE A 104 5.40 -4.32 -5.46
CA ILE A 104 5.71 -4.77 -4.10
C ILE A 104 5.73 -3.55 -3.19
N MET A 105 4.98 -3.59 -2.10
CA MET A 105 4.90 -2.50 -1.13
C MET A 105 4.81 -3.03 0.28
N GLY A 106 5.49 -2.35 1.21
CA GLY A 106 5.42 -2.68 2.64
C GLY A 106 6.51 -1.98 3.43
N GLU A 107 6.18 -1.51 4.62
CA GLU A 107 7.16 -1.06 5.59
C GLU A 107 7.70 -2.27 6.36
N LEU A 108 8.99 -2.30 6.66
CA LEU A 108 9.63 -3.35 7.46
C LEU A 108 9.84 -2.89 8.90
N SER A 109 9.38 -3.70 9.85
CA SER A 109 9.85 -3.65 11.23
C SER A 109 11.24 -4.29 11.34
N LEU A 110 11.94 -4.03 12.44
CA LEU A 110 13.30 -4.54 12.67
C LEU A 110 13.37 -6.07 12.75
N ASP A 111 12.27 -6.73 13.07
CA ASP A 111 12.10 -8.18 13.12
C ASP A 111 11.73 -8.81 11.76
N GLY A 112 11.52 -7.99 10.72
CA GLY A 112 11.08 -8.42 9.41
C GLY A 112 9.57 -8.54 9.23
N THR A 113 8.77 -8.11 10.21
CA THR A 113 7.31 -7.98 10.05
C THR A 113 6.98 -6.91 9.03
N VAL A 114 6.04 -7.19 8.14
CA VAL A 114 5.56 -6.26 7.10
C VAL A 114 4.38 -5.47 7.64
N ARG A 115 4.53 -4.15 7.71
CA ARG A 115 3.54 -3.22 8.25
C ARG A 115 2.60 -2.65 7.19
N PRO A 116 1.36 -2.31 7.56
CA PRO A 116 0.36 -1.75 6.65
C PRO A 116 0.83 -0.48 5.93
N ILE A 117 0.29 -0.28 4.74
CA ILE A 117 0.53 0.89 3.90
C ILE A 117 -0.78 1.64 3.64
N LYS A 118 -0.68 2.83 3.07
CA LYS A 118 -1.85 3.61 2.61
C LYS A 118 -2.05 3.41 1.11
N GLY A 119 -3.33 3.44 0.68
CA GLY A 119 -3.71 3.50 -0.73
C GLY A 119 -3.48 2.22 -1.52
N ALA A 120 -3.77 1.07 -0.94
CA ALA A 120 -3.64 -0.21 -1.62
C ALA A 120 -4.54 -0.31 -2.87
N LEU A 121 -5.75 0.28 -2.83
CA LEU A 121 -6.67 0.27 -3.96
C LEU A 121 -6.15 1.06 -5.18
N PRO A 122 -5.76 2.35 -5.10
CA PRO A 122 -5.18 3.06 -6.25
C PRO A 122 -3.90 2.40 -6.77
N ILE A 123 -3.06 1.83 -5.91
CA ILE A 123 -1.88 1.05 -6.32
C ILE A 123 -2.30 -0.17 -7.15
N ALA A 124 -3.33 -0.90 -6.72
CA ALA A 124 -3.86 -2.06 -7.43
C ALA A 124 -4.44 -1.68 -8.80
N ILE A 125 -5.19 -0.58 -8.88
CA ILE A 125 -5.75 -0.07 -10.14
C ILE A 125 -4.62 0.26 -11.12
N GLN A 126 -3.57 0.94 -10.67
CA GLN A 126 -2.43 1.32 -11.50
C GLN A 126 -1.63 0.08 -11.95
N ALA A 127 -1.34 -0.85 -11.04
CA ALA A 127 -0.64 -2.09 -11.35
C ALA A 127 -1.37 -2.92 -12.43
N ARG A 128 -2.69 -3.03 -12.32
CA ARG A 128 -3.52 -3.68 -13.36
C ARG A 128 -3.44 -2.96 -14.70
N LYS A 129 -3.54 -1.62 -14.69
CA LYS A 129 -3.48 -0.78 -15.89
C LYS A 129 -2.16 -0.94 -16.65
N GLU A 130 -1.06 -1.11 -15.93
CA GLU A 130 0.28 -1.30 -16.49
C GLU A 130 0.59 -2.76 -16.83
N GLY A 131 -0.31 -3.69 -16.55
CA GLY A 131 -0.16 -5.10 -16.93
C GLY A 131 0.76 -5.92 -16.03
N PHE A 132 0.98 -5.49 -14.78
CA PHE A 132 1.66 -6.33 -13.79
C PHE A 132 0.85 -7.60 -13.51
N ARG A 133 1.54 -8.68 -13.21
CA ARG A 133 0.92 -9.94 -12.81
C ARG A 133 0.10 -9.77 -11.53
N GLY A 134 0.63 -9.03 -10.56
CA GLY A 134 -0.05 -8.84 -9.28
C GLY A 134 0.65 -7.87 -8.33
N LEU A 135 0.17 -7.93 -7.10
CA LEU A 135 0.67 -7.17 -5.96
C LEU A 135 1.13 -8.10 -4.84
N ILE A 136 2.25 -7.74 -4.21
CA ILE A 136 2.68 -8.28 -2.92
C ILE A 136 2.67 -7.13 -1.93
N LEU A 137 1.82 -7.20 -0.90
CA LEU A 137 1.61 -6.13 0.06
C LEU A 137 1.22 -6.69 1.44
N PRO A 138 1.19 -5.86 2.49
CA PRO A 138 0.81 -6.31 3.83
C PRO A 138 -0.57 -6.99 3.85
N ALA A 139 -0.71 -8.07 4.61
CA ALA A 139 -1.95 -8.85 4.69
C ALA A 139 -3.18 -8.00 5.08
N GLU A 140 -2.99 -6.99 5.93
CA GLU A 140 -4.04 -6.05 6.32
C GLU A 140 -4.61 -5.23 5.15
N ASN A 141 -3.79 -4.96 4.13
CA ASN A 141 -4.19 -4.22 2.93
C ASN A 141 -4.70 -5.12 1.79
N ALA A 142 -4.52 -6.43 1.89
CA ALA A 142 -4.77 -7.33 0.78
C ALA A 142 -6.23 -7.33 0.31
N ARG A 143 -7.20 -7.24 1.24
CA ARG A 143 -8.62 -7.17 0.88
C ARG A 143 -8.97 -5.88 0.13
N GLU A 144 -8.38 -4.74 0.50
CA GLU A 144 -8.57 -3.46 -0.19
C GLU A 144 -8.10 -3.55 -1.66
N ALA A 145 -6.91 -4.13 -1.88
CA ALA A 145 -6.34 -4.29 -3.22
C ALA A 145 -7.08 -5.35 -4.06
N ALA A 146 -7.56 -6.44 -3.43
CA ALA A 146 -8.20 -7.57 -4.10
C ALA A 146 -9.59 -7.26 -4.69
N VAL A 147 -10.14 -6.06 -4.43
CA VAL A 147 -11.32 -5.54 -5.11
C VAL A 147 -11.08 -5.37 -6.62
N VAL A 148 -9.82 -5.21 -7.03
CA VAL A 148 -9.45 -5.04 -8.44
C VAL A 148 -9.40 -6.39 -9.15
N ASP A 149 -10.38 -6.63 -10.00
CA ASP A 149 -10.47 -7.87 -10.79
C ASP A 149 -9.24 -8.10 -11.68
N THR A 150 -8.93 -9.36 -11.94
CA THR A 150 -7.85 -9.81 -12.84
C THR A 150 -6.41 -9.58 -12.34
N LEU A 151 -6.21 -8.97 -11.17
CA LEU A 151 -4.92 -8.79 -10.55
C LEU A 151 -4.71 -9.85 -9.45
N GLU A 152 -3.57 -10.53 -9.43
CA GLU A 152 -3.21 -11.45 -8.35
C GLU A 152 -2.75 -10.63 -7.12
N VAL A 153 -3.43 -10.77 -5.99
CA VAL A 153 -3.08 -10.05 -4.76
C VAL A 153 -2.63 -11.03 -3.70
N TYR A 154 -1.43 -10.82 -3.21
CA TYR A 154 -0.80 -11.64 -2.17
C TYR A 154 -0.56 -10.81 -0.91
N GLY A 155 -1.32 -11.11 0.14
CA GLY A 155 -1.13 -10.52 1.46
C GLY A 155 -0.04 -11.27 2.24
N VAL A 156 0.94 -10.55 2.78
CA VAL A 156 2.08 -11.09 3.51
C VAL A 156 2.23 -10.44 4.88
N ASN A 157 2.72 -11.19 5.85
CA ASN A 157 2.96 -10.71 7.20
C ASN A 157 4.45 -10.49 7.49
N THR A 158 5.33 -11.23 6.80
CA THR A 158 6.77 -11.19 7.07
C THR A 158 7.61 -11.17 5.79
N LEU A 159 8.84 -10.66 5.90
CA LEU A 159 9.85 -10.71 4.84
C LEU A 159 10.13 -12.16 4.41
N ALA A 160 10.19 -13.10 5.36
CA ALA A 160 10.45 -14.50 5.08
C ALA A 160 9.37 -15.13 4.19
N GLU A 161 8.08 -14.84 4.44
CA GLU A 161 6.98 -15.34 3.58
C GLU A 161 7.14 -14.91 2.11
N VAL A 162 7.58 -13.67 1.88
CA VAL A 162 7.81 -13.17 0.51
C VAL A 162 8.99 -13.90 -0.13
N ILE A 163 10.07 -14.10 0.62
CA ILE A 163 11.29 -14.78 0.13
C ILE A 163 10.99 -16.23 -0.22
N ASP A 164 10.30 -16.96 0.64
CA ASP A 164 9.89 -18.37 0.39
C ASP A 164 9.05 -18.46 -0.90
N PHE A 165 8.15 -17.48 -1.13
CA PHE A 165 7.35 -17.41 -2.35
C PHE A 165 8.21 -17.16 -3.59
N LEU A 166 9.12 -16.18 -3.53
CA LEU A 166 10.00 -15.84 -4.65
C LEU A 166 10.97 -16.95 -5.02
N ASN A 167 11.43 -17.71 -4.03
CA ASN A 167 12.27 -18.88 -4.25
C ASN A 167 11.50 -20.14 -4.71
N GLY A 168 10.15 -20.09 -4.71
CA GLY A 168 9.31 -21.24 -5.05
C GLY A 168 9.22 -22.30 -3.95
N GLU A 169 9.64 -21.97 -2.73
CA GLU A 169 9.62 -22.90 -1.58
C GLU A 169 8.22 -23.00 -0.97
N LYS A 170 7.44 -21.90 -1.05
CA LYS A 170 6.09 -21.82 -0.51
C LYS A 170 5.16 -21.07 -1.47
N ASN A 171 3.95 -21.59 -1.64
CA ASN A 171 2.92 -20.87 -2.37
C ASN A 171 2.16 -19.93 -1.42
N LEU A 172 2.05 -18.65 -1.80
CA LEU A 172 1.15 -17.72 -1.15
C LEU A 172 -0.28 -17.94 -1.67
N SER A 173 -1.24 -17.89 -0.77
CA SER A 173 -2.65 -17.91 -1.17
C SER A 173 -3.05 -16.56 -1.75
N ARG A 174 -3.64 -16.57 -2.93
CA ARG A 174 -4.22 -15.37 -3.52
C ARG A 174 -5.36 -14.87 -2.63
N THR A 175 -5.38 -13.58 -2.36
CA THR A 175 -6.50 -12.94 -1.66
C THR A 175 -7.63 -12.71 -2.67
N GLU A 176 -8.78 -13.32 -2.43
CA GLU A 176 -9.98 -13.17 -3.23
C GLU A 176 -11.06 -12.43 -2.43
N VAL A 177 -11.76 -11.51 -3.10
CA VAL A 177 -12.88 -10.75 -2.51
C VAL A 177 -14.06 -10.84 -3.45
N ASP A 178 -15.18 -11.34 -2.96
CA ASP A 178 -16.46 -11.23 -3.67
C ASP A 178 -17.08 -9.86 -3.36
N THR A 179 -16.78 -8.89 -4.23
CA THR A 179 -17.27 -7.52 -4.10
C THR A 179 -18.80 -7.42 -4.11
N ARG A 180 -19.49 -8.35 -4.77
CA ARG A 180 -20.96 -8.37 -4.79
C ARG A 180 -21.50 -8.81 -3.44
N GLN A 181 -20.95 -9.87 -2.87
CA GLN A 181 -21.36 -10.39 -1.57
C GLN A 181 -21.04 -9.40 -0.45
N ASP A 182 -19.84 -8.82 -0.46
CA ASP A 182 -19.43 -7.76 0.50
C ASP A 182 -20.33 -6.51 0.42
N PHE A 183 -20.80 -6.15 -0.79
CA PHE A 183 -21.72 -5.04 -0.96
C PHE A 183 -23.12 -5.37 -0.38
N PHE A 184 -23.64 -6.54 -0.64
CA PHE A 184 -24.95 -6.97 -0.11
C PHE A 184 -24.91 -7.15 1.41
N ASP A 185 -23.85 -7.74 1.96
CA ASP A 185 -23.70 -7.95 3.41
C ASP A 185 -23.57 -6.62 4.19
N LYS A 186 -22.90 -5.63 3.60
CA LYS A 186 -22.78 -4.28 4.19
C LYS A 186 -24.04 -3.44 3.98
N SER A 187 -24.74 -3.59 2.86
CA SER A 187 -25.96 -2.82 2.56
C SER A 187 -27.15 -3.23 3.41
N THR A 188 -27.11 -4.40 4.05
CA THR A 188 -28.18 -4.91 4.93
C THR A 188 -27.97 -4.60 6.42
N ARG A 189 -26.81 -4.09 6.82
CA ARG A 189 -26.51 -3.73 8.21
C ARG A 189 -26.30 -2.22 8.32
N PHE A 190 -27.37 -1.49 8.46
CA PHE A 190 -27.32 -0.11 8.91
C PHE A 190 -27.42 -0.10 10.42
N ASP A 191 -26.34 0.30 11.09
CA ASP A 191 -26.33 0.46 12.56
C ASP A 191 -27.22 1.61 13.01
N ILE A 192 -27.68 2.47 12.10
CA ILE A 192 -28.52 3.65 12.37
C ILE A 192 -29.62 3.71 11.29
N ASP A 193 -30.90 3.70 11.70
CA ASP A 193 -32.05 3.90 10.83
C ASP A 193 -32.63 5.32 11.03
N PHE A 194 -33.20 5.88 9.97
CA PHE A 194 -33.97 7.14 10.04
C PHE A 194 -35.14 7.06 11.03
N ASN A 195 -35.64 5.88 11.33
CA ASN A 195 -36.66 5.66 12.35
C ASN A 195 -36.19 6.02 13.75
N GLU A 196 -34.89 5.89 14.03
CA GLU A 196 -34.30 6.22 15.35
C GLU A 196 -34.18 7.74 15.57
N VAL A 197 -34.13 8.53 14.48
CA VAL A 197 -34.08 9.98 14.58
C VAL A 197 -35.46 10.52 14.90
N LYS A 198 -35.65 11.04 16.10
CA LYS A 198 -36.93 11.64 16.51
C LYS A 198 -37.10 13.05 15.91
N GLY A 199 -38.22 13.29 15.29
CA GLY A 199 -38.55 14.57 14.63
C GLY A 199 -37.77 14.78 13.31
N GLN A 200 -37.49 16.01 12.97
CA GLN A 200 -36.73 16.47 11.78
C GLN A 200 -37.30 15.93 10.43
N SER A 201 -38.61 15.87 10.31
CA SER A 201 -39.30 15.32 9.13
C SER A 201 -38.88 16.00 7.82
N HIS A 202 -38.61 17.30 7.85
CA HIS A 202 -38.16 18.03 6.67
C HIS A 202 -36.75 17.63 6.20
N VAL A 203 -35.83 17.39 7.17
CA VAL A 203 -34.46 16.94 6.87
C VAL A 203 -34.49 15.52 6.31
N LYS A 204 -35.25 14.61 6.95
CA LYS A 204 -35.43 13.24 6.47
C LYS A 204 -35.97 13.23 5.03
N ARG A 205 -37.00 14.02 4.76
CA ARG A 205 -37.60 14.12 3.43
C ARG A 205 -36.64 14.69 2.39
N ALA A 206 -35.83 15.68 2.75
CA ALA A 206 -34.82 16.24 1.86
C ALA A 206 -33.75 15.21 1.50
N LEU A 207 -33.29 14.41 2.46
CA LEU A 207 -32.31 13.34 2.25
C LEU A 207 -32.87 12.20 1.40
N GLU A 208 -34.14 11.81 1.61
CA GLU A 208 -34.83 10.82 0.78
C GLU A 208 -34.92 11.27 -0.69
N ILE A 209 -35.31 12.53 -0.93
CA ILE A 209 -35.40 13.09 -2.28
C ILE A 209 -34.02 13.14 -2.94
N ALA A 210 -33.01 13.55 -2.20
CA ALA A 210 -31.65 13.65 -2.72
C ALA A 210 -31.08 12.26 -3.06
N ALA A 211 -31.29 11.27 -2.20
CA ALA A 211 -30.86 9.88 -2.46
C ALA A 211 -31.59 9.28 -3.67
N ALA A 212 -32.90 9.49 -3.77
CA ALA A 212 -33.71 8.99 -4.91
C ALA A 212 -33.34 9.66 -6.23
N GLY A 213 -32.91 10.92 -6.20
CA GLY A 213 -32.56 11.72 -7.39
C GLY A 213 -31.06 11.72 -7.72
N GLY A 214 -30.20 11.07 -6.94
CA GLY A 214 -28.75 11.11 -7.12
C GLY A 214 -28.16 12.52 -6.93
N HIS A 215 -28.78 13.34 -6.06
CA HIS A 215 -28.35 14.70 -5.82
C HIS A 215 -27.31 14.82 -4.71
N ASN A 216 -26.35 15.71 -4.89
CA ASN A 216 -25.41 16.06 -3.82
C ASN A 216 -26.15 16.85 -2.71
N VAL A 217 -25.88 16.49 -1.46
CA VAL A 217 -26.47 17.15 -0.27
C VAL A 217 -25.37 17.68 0.63
N MET A 218 -25.53 18.92 1.07
CA MET A 218 -24.71 19.51 2.12
C MET A 218 -25.58 19.75 3.36
N ALA A 219 -25.27 19.08 4.47
CA ALA A 219 -25.95 19.28 5.75
C ALA A 219 -25.07 20.12 6.69
N LEU A 220 -25.60 21.26 7.14
CA LEU A 220 -24.94 22.11 8.12
C LEU A 220 -25.62 21.93 9.48
N ARG A 221 -24.84 21.49 10.49
CA ARG A 221 -25.31 21.38 11.86
C ARG A 221 -24.71 22.50 12.71
N PHE A 222 -25.58 23.29 13.35
CA PHE A 222 -25.17 24.26 14.36
C PHE A 222 -25.41 23.67 15.75
N LEU A 223 -24.34 23.49 16.53
CA LEU A 223 -24.43 23.14 17.95
C LEU A 223 -24.33 24.42 18.78
N PHE A 224 -25.43 24.79 19.44
CA PHE A 224 -25.41 25.82 20.47
C PHE A 224 -24.96 25.18 21.79
N THR A 225 -23.68 25.25 22.09
CA THR A 225 -23.19 25.08 23.47
C THR A 225 -22.73 26.46 23.91
N GLY A 226 -23.45 27.04 24.84
CA GLY A 226 -23.23 28.37 25.42
C GLY A 226 -21.96 29.10 25.00
N SER A 227 -22.06 30.03 24.04
CA SER A 227 -21.08 31.03 23.61
C SER A 227 -20.09 30.70 22.48
N ILE A 228 -20.04 29.49 21.90
CA ILE A 228 -19.15 29.22 20.77
C ILE A 228 -19.89 28.49 19.66
N LEU A 229 -19.92 29.12 18.46
CA LEU A 229 -20.46 28.52 17.23
C LEU A 229 -19.33 27.75 16.55
N ILE A 230 -19.36 26.42 16.55
CA ILE A 230 -18.42 25.59 15.79
C ILE A 230 -19.15 24.98 14.59
N PRO A 231 -18.83 25.37 13.35
CA PRO A 231 -19.36 24.70 12.16
C PRO A 231 -18.61 23.38 11.94
N LEU A 232 -19.31 22.26 11.99
CA LEU A 232 -18.81 20.97 11.55
C LEU A 232 -19.28 20.74 10.10
N LEU A 233 -18.35 20.86 9.15
CA LEU A 233 -18.54 20.47 7.76
C LEU A 233 -18.31 18.95 7.66
N HIS A 234 -19.35 18.19 7.37
CA HIS A 234 -19.22 16.80 6.92
C HIS A 234 -19.43 16.76 5.40
N TYR A 235 -18.40 16.35 4.69
CA TYR A 235 -18.51 15.94 3.29
C TYR A 235 -18.83 14.45 3.24
N SER A 236 -19.86 14.08 2.56
CA SER A 236 -20.16 12.71 2.14
C SER A 236 -19.96 12.57 0.63
#